data_eebb0c642e9227922f7995bb5fbafd88
#
_entry.id   eebb0c642e9227922f7995bb5fbafd88
#
_cell.length_a   1.000
_cell.length_b   1.000
_cell.length_c   1.000
_cell.angle_alpha   90.00
_cell.angle_beta   90.00
_cell.angle_gamma   90.00
#
_symmetry.space_group_name_H-M   'P 1'
#
loop_
_entity.id
_entity.type
_entity.pdbx_description
1 polymer ?
#
loop_
_entity_poly.entity_id
_entity_poly.type
_entity_poly.pdbx_seq_one_letter_code
_entity_poly.pdbx_strand_id
1 'polypeptide(L)'
;IGFSIDLTVLNCKVRKEKSPYAVSGVYWIDPDGGSLSNAFQVYCDQQTDGGGWTLLYSYTFTAYSSFWTGRNAVTPRPSWSASDANVRVSKTVPLSETQYEAMDFSLWRSIGKEFLIKSNIKNWIACKEGSGSIVKQKKGSLSCKLVKQVSNSAFERYQNL
;
A
#
# COMPACT_ATOMS: atom_id res chain seq x y z
N ILE A 1 -11.43 -27.75 0.37
CA ILE A 1 -11.37 -26.95 1.59
C ILE A 1 -12.06 -25.65 1.21
N GLY A 2 -13.36 -25.51 1.56
CA GLY A 2 -14.14 -24.33 1.24
C GLY A 2 -13.64 -23.13 2.04
N PHE A 3 -13.19 -22.10 1.35
CA PHE A 3 -12.95 -20.80 1.97
C PHE A 3 -14.32 -20.23 2.34
N SER A 4 -14.57 -20.08 3.64
CA SER A 4 -15.84 -19.54 4.13
C SER A 4 -15.89 -18.05 3.73
N ILE A 5 -16.84 -17.73 2.85
CA ILE A 5 -17.19 -16.35 2.43
C ILE A 5 -17.60 -15.50 3.65
N ASP A 6 -18.02 -16.14 4.76
CA ASP A 6 -18.40 -15.50 6.01
C ASP A 6 -17.27 -14.68 6.69
N LEU A 7 -16.04 -14.75 6.18
CA LEU A 7 -14.88 -14.03 6.70
C LEU A 7 -14.46 -12.83 5.86
N THR A 8 -15.20 -12.48 4.80
CA THR A 8 -14.95 -11.30 3.98
C THR A 8 -15.26 -10.02 4.78
N VAL A 9 -14.37 -9.05 4.73
CA VAL A 9 -14.46 -7.78 5.45
C VAL A 9 -14.17 -6.63 4.50
N LEU A 10 -14.49 -5.39 4.89
CA LEU A 10 -14.27 -4.21 4.04
C LEU A 10 -12.79 -4.00 3.69
N ASN A 11 -11.90 -4.21 4.66
CA ASN A 11 -10.44 -4.06 4.49
C ASN A 11 -9.70 -4.75 5.65
N CYS A 12 -8.37 -4.74 5.60
CA CYS A 12 -7.53 -5.36 6.63
C CYS A 12 -7.68 -4.75 8.02
N LYS A 13 -8.00 -3.45 8.12
CA LYS A 13 -8.25 -2.78 9.40
C LYS A 13 -9.49 -3.36 10.09
N VAL A 14 -10.59 -3.48 9.36
CA VAL A 14 -11.81 -4.11 9.87
C VAL A 14 -11.55 -5.57 10.25
N ARG A 15 -10.71 -6.28 9.49
CA ARG A 15 -10.28 -7.64 9.87
C ARG A 15 -9.56 -7.66 11.22
N LYS A 16 -8.64 -6.73 11.45
CA LYS A 16 -7.91 -6.60 12.72
C LYS A 16 -8.82 -6.25 13.88
N GLU A 17 -9.77 -5.36 13.67
CA GLU A 17 -10.75 -4.96 14.69
C GLU A 17 -11.65 -6.14 15.11
N LYS A 18 -12.13 -6.95 14.15
CA LYS A 18 -12.95 -8.14 14.41
C LYS A 18 -12.15 -9.30 14.98
N SER A 19 -10.87 -9.41 14.67
CA SER A 19 -9.98 -10.49 15.09
C SER A 19 -8.62 -9.92 15.49
N PRO A 20 -8.46 -9.43 16.74
CA PRO A 20 -7.22 -8.77 17.19
C PRO A 20 -5.96 -9.65 17.08
N TYR A 21 -6.15 -10.97 17.12
CA TYR A 21 -5.08 -11.96 17.00
C TYR A 21 -4.86 -12.48 15.57
N ALA A 22 -5.54 -11.89 14.57
CA ALA A 22 -5.33 -12.26 13.17
C ALA A 22 -3.86 -12.10 12.79
N VAL A 23 -3.31 -13.11 12.12
CA VAL A 23 -1.92 -13.09 11.62
C VAL A 23 -1.85 -12.41 10.25
N SER A 24 -0.67 -11.90 9.89
CA SER A 24 -0.43 -11.39 8.54
C SER A 24 -0.58 -12.50 7.50
N GLY A 25 -1.17 -12.19 6.36
CA GLY A 25 -1.44 -13.17 5.32
C GLY A 25 -2.48 -12.68 4.32
N VAL A 26 -2.93 -13.60 3.46
CA VAL A 26 -3.92 -13.30 2.41
C VAL A 26 -5.33 -13.47 2.95
N TYR A 27 -6.15 -12.45 2.72
CA TYR A 27 -7.55 -12.42 3.14
C TYR A 27 -8.45 -11.91 2.00
N TRP A 28 -9.71 -12.32 2.03
CA TRP A 28 -10.74 -11.76 1.16
C TRP A 28 -11.26 -10.45 1.72
N ILE A 29 -11.36 -9.43 0.87
CA ILE A 29 -11.99 -8.14 1.18
C ILE A 29 -13.06 -7.80 0.14
N ASP A 30 -14.03 -7.02 0.58
CA ASP A 30 -15.08 -6.43 -0.23
C ASP A 30 -15.26 -4.96 0.18
N PRO A 31 -14.50 -4.03 -0.44
CA PRO A 31 -14.45 -2.64 0.03
C PRO A 31 -15.76 -1.88 -0.05
N ASP A 32 -16.69 -2.27 -0.91
CA ASP A 32 -18.02 -1.62 -1.01
C ASP A 32 -19.06 -2.26 -0.10
N GLY A 33 -18.77 -3.43 0.48
CA GLY A 33 -19.65 -4.14 1.41
C GLY A 33 -20.96 -4.65 0.80
N GLY A 34 -21.02 -4.69 -0.54
CA GLY A 34 -22.20 -5.08 -1.27
C GLY A 34 -22.24 -6.56 -1.64
N SER A 35 -22.32 -6.84 -2.92
CA SER A 35 -22.29 -8.22 -3.45
C SER A 35 -20.89 -8.79 -3.40
N LEU A 36 -20.72 -9.95 -2.80
CA LEU A 36 -19.43 -10.66 -2.74
C LEU A 36 -18.89 -11.07 -4.14
N SER A 37 -19.63 -10.80 -5.21
CA SER A 37 -19.18 -11.10 -6.58
C SER A 37 -17.96 -10.28 -7.02
N ASN A 38 -17.69 -9.14 -6.37
CA ASN A 38 -16.55 -8.27 -6.62
C ASN A 38 -15.52 -8.31 -5.49
N ALA A 39 -15.68 -9.22 -4.51
CA ALA A 39 -14.69 -9.46 -3.48
C ALA A 39 -13.38 -9.99 -4.11
N PHE A 40 -12.25 -9.61 -3.55
CA PHE A 40 -10.94 -10.03 -4.02
C PHE A 40 -9.96 -10.25 -2.87
N GLN A 41 -8.88 -10.96 -3.18
CA GLN A 41 -7.84 -11.25 -2.18
C GLN A 41 -6.83 -10.10 -2.10
N VAL A 42 -6.36 -9.84 -0.89
CA VAL A 42 -5.27 -8.91 -0.58
C VAL A 42 -4.34 -9.52 0.47
N TYR A 43 -3.10 -9.07 0.53
CA TYR A 43 -2.25 -9.34 1.68
C TYR A 43 -2.51 -8.30 2.77
N CYS A 44 -2.77 -8.79 4.00
CA CYS A 44 -2.91 -7.95 5.19
C CYS A 44 -1.66 -8.08 6.06
N ASP A 45 -1.02 -6.96 6.39
CA ASP A 45 -0.05 -6.88 7.47
C ASP A 45 -0.78 -6.55 8.77
N GLN A 46 -0.88 -7.56 9.64
CA GLN A 46 -1.62 -7.47 10.90
C GLN A 46 -0.73 -7.17 12.11
N GLN A 47 0.56 -6.92 11.88
CA GLN A 47 1.56 -6.79 12.95
C GLN A 47 2.22 -5.40 12.97
N THR A 48 2.60 -4.86 11.82
CA THR A 48 3.34 -3.60 11.75
C THR A 48 2.50 -2.45 12.28
N ASP A 49 3.04 -1.67 13.21
CA ASP A 49 2.40 -0.48 13.78
C ASP A 49 0.92 -0.69 14.17
N GLY A 50 0.67 -1.77 14.89
CA GLY A 50 -0.68 -2.15 15.33
C GLY A 50 -1.48 -2.97 14.32
N GLY A 51 -1.00 -3.16 13.10
CA GLY A 51 -1.65 -3.97 12.07
C GLY A 51 -2.82 -3.27 11.37
N GLY A 52 -3.52 -4.05 10.55
CA GLY A 52 -4.66 -3.55 9.78
C GLY A 52 -4.29 -2.91 8.45
N TRP A 53 -3.06 -3.14 7.98
CA TRP A 53 -2.57 -2.60 6.71
C TRP A 53 -2.91 -3.53 5.55
N THR A 54 -3.44 -2.96 4.48
CA THR A 54 -3.72 -3.66 3.22
C THR A 54 -2.60 -3.36 2.23
N LEU A 55 -1.94 -4.38 1.71
CA LEU A 55 -0.88 -4.21 0.71
C LEU A 55 -1.49 -3.80 -0.64
N LEU A 56 -1.19 -2.59 -1.07
CA LEU A 56 -1.66 -2.05 -2.36
C LEU A 56 -0.59 -2.12 -3.44
N TYR A 57 0.68 -2.03 -3.05
CA TYR A 57 1.76 -1.81 -3.96
C TYR A 57 3.07 -2.39 -3.41
N SER A 58 3.61 -3.37 -4.10
CA SER A 58 4.96 -3.89 -3.87
C SER A 58 5.82 -3.59 -5.08
N TYR A 59 6.98 -2.97 -4.88
CA TYR A 59 7.83 -2.52 -5.96
C TYR A 59 9.31 -2.75 -5.70
N THR A 60 10.09 -2.73 -6.77
CA THR A 60 11.54 -2.74 -6.72
C THR A 60 12.11 -1.70 -7.67
N PHE A 61 13.37 -1.36 -7.52
CA PHE A 61 14.08 -0.49 -8.47
C PHE A 61 14.68 -1.32 -9.60
N THR A 62 14.40 -0.95 -10.84
CA THR A 62 14.95 -1.63 -12.02
C THR A 62 16.29 -1.04 -12.48
N ALA A 63 16.50 0.25 -12.22
CA ALA A 63 17.73 0.93 -12.56
C ALA A 63 18.15 1.89 -11.45
N TYR A 64 18.83 1.36 -10.43
CA TYR A 64 19.25 2.15 -9.26
C TYR A 64 20.16 3.33 -9.62
N SER A 65 21.03 3.17 -10.62
CA SER A 65 21.87 4.24 -11.14
C SER A 65 21.09 5.40 -11.78
N SER A 66 19.87 5.13 -12.22
CA SER A 66 18.98 6.13 -12.85
C SER A 66 17.93 6.69 -11.89
N PHE A 67 18.02 6.36 -10.61
CA PHE A 67 17.06 6.75 -9.57
C PHE A 67 16.80 8.27 -9.51
N TRP A 68 17.86 9.07 -9.68
CA TRP A 68 17.77 10.54 -9.61
C TRP A 68 17.33 11.20 -10.91
N THR A 69 17.33 10.47 -12.01
CA THR A 69 16.99 11.03 -13.32
C THR A 69 15.54 10.90 -13.71
N GLY A 70 14.70 10.33 -12.82
CA GLY A 70 13.31 10.05 -13.11
C GLY A 70 13.10 8.92 -14.14
N ARG A 71 14.19 8.30 -14.60
CA ARG A 71 14.13 7.21 -15.57
C ARG A 71 14.04 5.88 -14.84
N ASN A 72 12.86 5.25 -14.87
CA ASN A 72 12.72 3.86 -14.49
C ASN A 72 13.18 3.57 -13.05
N ALA A 73 12.82 4.43 -12.12
CA ALA A 73 13.23 4.29 -10.74
C ALA A 73 12.50 3.14 -10.04
N VAL A 74 11.24 2.90 -10.38
CA VAL A 74 10.35 1.99 -9.65
C VAL A 74 9.59 1.07 -10.59
N THR A 75 9.56 -0.24 -10.33
CA THR A 75 8.85 -1.24 -11.14
C THR A 75 8.02 -2.16 -10.25
N PRO A 76 6.73 -2.39 -10.57
CA PRO A 76 5.90 -1.70 -11.55
C PRO A 76 5.46 -0.32 -11.07
N ARG A 77 4.67 0.39 -11.85
CA ARG A 77 3.92 1.57 -11.39
C ARG A 77 2.43 1.24 -11.32
N PRO A 78 1.68 1.87 -10.42
CA PRO A 78 0.22 1.80 -10.42
C PRO A 78 -0.38 2.42 -11.70
N SER A 79 -1.66 2.16 -11.94
CA SER A 79 -2.41 2.66 -13.09
C SER A 79 -2.78 4.15 -13.01
N TRP A 80 -2.09 4.93 -12.22
CA TRP A 80 -2.23 6.39 -12.23
C TRP A 80 -1.53 7.01 -13.45
N SER A 81 -1.92 8.24 -13.80
CA SER A 81 -1.24 9.00 -14.85
C SER A 81 0.15 9.44 -14.37
N ALA A 82 1.18 8.68 -14.70
CA ALA A 82 2.57 9.05 -14.50
C ALA A 82 3.29 9.10 -15.84
N SER A 83 4.29 10.00 -15.96
CA SER A 83 4.96 10.29 -17.22
C SER A 83 6.02 9.27 -17.66
N ASP A 84 6.34 8.27 -16.81
CA ASP A 84 7.41 7.33 -17.10
C ASP A 84 6.93 6.18 -17.98
N ALA A 85 7.10 6.33 -19.29
CA ALA A 85 6.73 5.34 -20.30
C ALA A 85 7.51 4.03 -20.22
N ASN A 86 8.65 4.01 -19.51
CA ASN A 86 9.56 2.86 -19.48
C ASN A 86 9.25 1.85 -18.38
N VAL A 87 8.30 2.12 -17.52
CA VAL A 87 7.94 1.27 -16.38
C VAL A 87 6.58 0.62 -16.63
N ARG A 88 6.54 -0.69 -16.50
CA ARG A 88 5.31 -1.48 -16.64
C ARG A 88 4.21 -0.97 -15.69
N VAL A 89 3.01 -0.78 -16.21
CA VAL A 89 1.82 -0.51 -15.40
C VAL A 89 1.28 -1.83 -14.87
N SER A 90 0.87 -1.86 -13.60
CA SER A 90 0.16 -2.97 -12.99
C SER A 90 -1.23 -2.55 -12.53
N LYS A 91 -2.16 -3.49 -12.62
CA LYS A 91 -3.49 -3.48 -12.00
C LYS A 91 -3.72 -4.74 -11.18
N THR A 92 -2.68 -5.54 -10.98
CA THR A 92 -2.72 -6.81 -10.26
C THR A 92 -2.48 -6.57 -8.79
N VAL A 93 -3.35 -7.09 -7.94
CA VAL A 93 -3.21 -7.00 -6.49
C VAL A 93 -2.03 -7.83 -6.02
N PRO A 94 -1.03 -7.25 -5.31
CA PRO A 94 0.05 -8.03 -4.74
C PRO A 94 -0.45 -8.86 -3.55
N LEU A 95 -0.12 -10.16 -3.53
CA LEU A 95 -0.51 -11.09 -2.46
C LEU A 95 0.65 -11.40 -1.50
N SER A 96 1.81 -10.79 -1.71
CA SER A 96 2.94 -10.80 -0.78
C SER A 96 3.80 -9.56 -0.98
N GLU A 97 4.62 -9.24 0.00
CA GLU A 97 5.54 -8.08 -0.07
C GLU A 97 6.63 -8.24 -1.15
N THR A 98 6.87 -9.46 -1.63
CA THR A 98 7.85 -9.77 -2.67
C THR A 98 7.23 -9.99 -4.06
N GLN A 99 5.93 -9.98 -4.16
CA GLN A 99 5.22 -9.98 -5.44
C GLN A 99 5.11 -8.54 -5.95
N TYR A 100 6.01 -8.14 -6.82
CA TYR A 100 6.09 -6.77 -7.33
C TYR A 100 4.97 -6.46 -8.32
N GLU A 101 3.84 -6.08 -7.76
CA GLU A 101 2.61 -5.70 -8.45
C GLU A 101 1.98 -4.49 -7.76
N ALA A 102 1.05 -3.84 -8.43
CA ALA A 102 0.31 -2.70 -7.91
C ALA A 102 -1.18 -2.89 -8.17
N MET A 103 -1.99 -2.76 -7.13
CA MET A 103 -3.45 -2.71 -7.25
C MET A 103 -3.85 -1.50 -8.12
N ASP A 104 -4.93 -1.63 -8.89
CA ASP A 104 -5.50 -0.52 -9.66
C ASP A 104 -5.70 0.69 -8.75
N PHE A 105 -5.15 1.84 -9.14
CA PHE A 105 -5.17 3.05 -8.32
C PHE A 105 -6.60 3.51 -8.00
N SER A 106 -7.56 3.28 -8.89
CA SER A 106 -8.96 3.64 -8.66
C SER A 106 -9.57 2.99 -7.43
N LEU A 107 -9.01 1.84 -6.98
CA LEU A 107 -9.48 1.12 -5.80
C LEU A 107 -8.87 1.64 -4.49
N TRP A 108 -7.75 2.35 -4.53
CA TRP A 108 -7.01 2.72 -3.33
C TRP A 108 -7.86 3.52 -2.34
N ARG A 109 -8.64 4.47 -2.83
CA ARG A 109 -9.51 5.32 -2.00
C ARG A 109 -10.60 4.55 -1.25
N SER A 110 -11.01 3.39 -1.76
CA SER A 110 -11.98 2.51 -1.09
C SER A 110 -11.34 1.68 0.03
N ILE A 111 -10.01 1.51 0.00
CA ILE A 111 -9.27 0.76 1.02
C ILE A 111 -8.97 1.63 2.24
N GLY A 112 -8.52 2.87 2.03
CA GLY A 112 -8.16 3.75 3.16
C GLY A 112 -7.58 5.08 2.73
N LYS A 113 -7.18 5.88 3.73
CA LYS A 113 -6.61 7.22 3.57
C LYS A 113 -5.25 7.38 4.25
N GLU A 114 -4.92 6.47 5.15
CA GLU A 114 -3.61 6.38 5.79
C GLU A 114 -2.76 5.39 5.00
N PHE A 115 -1.46 5.62 4.93
CA PHE A 115 -0.57 4.69 4.28
C PHE A 115 0.71 4.44 5.06
N LEU A 116 1.21 3.23 4.93
CA LEU A 116 2.47 2.76 5.48
C LEU A 116 3.43 2.48 4.32
N ILE A 117 4.62 3.04 4.40
CA ILE A 117 5.72 2.72 3.49
C ILE A 117 6.73 1.88 4.25
N LYS A 118 6.99 0.68 3.77
CA LYS A 118 8.04 -0.23 4.25
C LYS A 118 9.15 -0.29 3.21
N SER A 119 10.38 -0.34 3.65
CA SER A 119 11.55 -0.42 2.78
C SER A 119 12.65 -1.23 3.45
N ASN A 120 13.44 -1.94 2.65
CA ASN A 120 14.64 -2.61 3.12
C ASN A 120 15.89 -1.70 3.14
N ILE A 121 15.78 -0.48 2.60
CA ILE A 121 16.89 0.49 2.50
C ILE A 121 16.59 1.85 3.13
N LYS A 122 15.34 2.14 3.46
CA LYS A 122 14.88 3.40 4.04
C LYS A 122 14.02 3.14 5.28
N ASN A 123 13.87 4.17 6.10
CA ASN A 123 13.02 4.12 7.27
C ASN A 123 11.56 3.82 6.89
N TRP A 124 10.88 3.07 7.73
CA TRP A 124 9.44 2.85 7.58
C TRP A 124 8.68 4.01 8.18
N ILE A 125 7.72 4.50 7.43
CA ILE A 125 6.89 5.64 7.84
C ILE A 125 5.41 5.34 7.66
N ALA A 126 4.59 5.86 8.57
CA ALA A 126 3.14 5.85 8.44
C ALA A 126 2.64 7.29 8.35
N CYS A 127 1.78 7.56 7.38
CA CYS A 127 1.29 8.90 7.09
C CYS A 127 -0.23 8.96 7.06
N LYS A 128 -0.77 10.08 7.57
CA LYS A 128 -2.19 10.44 7.47
C LYS A 128 -2.36 11.60 6.51
N GLU A 129 -3.53 11.72 5.89
CA GLU A 129 -3.90 12.91 5.13
C GLU A 129 -3.83 14.16 6.02
N GLY A 130 -3.28 15.23 5.45
CA GLY A 130 -3.35 16.59 5.99
C GLY A 130 -4.17 17.46 5.04
N SER A 131 -3.58 18.56 4.54
CA SER A 131 -4.16 19.32 3.44
C SER A 131 -4.03 18.62 2.08
N GLY A 132 -3.09 17.65 1.94
CA GLY A 132 -2.87 16.80 0.79
C GLY A 132 -3.45 15.40 0.96
N SER A 133 -3.58 14.67 -0.16
CA SER A 133 -4.07 13.30 -0.19
C SER A 133 -3.51 12.54 -1.39
N ILE A 134 -2.88 11.38 -1.14
CA ILE A 134 -2.37 10.52 -2.21
C ILE A 134 -3.53 9.92 -3.00
N VAL A 135 -4.52 9.36 -2.32
CA VAL A 135 -5.64 8.66 -2.98
C VAL A 135 -6.56 9.59 -3.77
N LYS A 136 -6.53 10.88 -3.48
CA LYS A 136 -7.27 11.92 -4.22
C LYS A 136 -6.38 12.70 -5.19
N GLN A 137 -5.10 12.37 -5.28
CA GLN A 137 -4.10 13.11 -6.06
C GLN A 137 -4.09 14.63 -5.75
N LYS A 138 -4.32 14.98 -4.50
CA LYS A 138 -4.37 16.37 -4.05
C LYS A 138 -3.02 16.75 -3.44
N LYS A 139 -2.37 17.78 -4.00
CA LYS A 139 -1.16 18.36 -3.42
C LYS A 139 -1.43 18.97 -2.04
N GLY A 140 -0.48 18.88 -1.15
CA GLY A 140 -0.56 19.43 0.19
C GLY A 140 0.30 18.67 1.19
N SER A 141 0.15 18.98 2.46
CA SER A 141 0.89 18.36 3.55
C SER A 141 0.31 17.01 3.95
N LEU A 142 1.17 16.15 4.46
CA LEU A 142 0.84 14.88 5.11
C LEU A 142 1.39 14.92 6.52
N SER A 143 0.77 14.19 7.45
CA SER A 143 1.27 14.01 8.81
C SER A 143 1.87 12.61 8.92
N CYS A 144 3.20 12.53 9.02
CA CYS A 144 3.94 11.27 9.03
C CYS A 144 4.64 11.03 10.36
N LYS A 145 4.74 9.76 10.76
CA LYS A 145 5.53 9.29 11.90
C LYS A 145 6.52 8.21 11.48
N LEU A 146 7.64 8.14 12.19
CA LEU A 146 8.60 7.04 12.07
C LEU A 146 8.01 5.78 12.70
N VAL A 147 8.00 4.67 11.95
CA VAL A 147 7.57 3.34 12.42
C VAL A 147 8.76 2.46 12.73
N LYS A 148 9.76 2.44 11.85
CA LYS A 148 10.99 1.67 12.03
C LYS A 148 12.18 2.38 11.40
N GLN A 149 13.25 2.53 12.17
CA GLN A 149 14.51 3.04 11.64
C GLN A 149 15.30 1.92 10.96
N VAL A 150 15.63 2.11 9.69
CA VAL A 150 16.44 1.20 8.87
C VAL A 150 17.71 1.91 8.40
N SER A 151 17.65 3.22 8.14
CA SER A 151 18.78 4.03 7.71
C SER A 151 18.94 5.27 8.59
N ASN A 152 20.15 5.81 8.64
CA ASN A 152 20.44 7.06 9.36
C ASN A 152 20.06 8.32 8.56
N SER A 153 19.36 8.18 7.43
CA SER A 153 18.87 9.33 6.67
C SER A 153 17.79 10.06 7.45
N ALA A 154 17.90 11.39 7.53
CA ALA A 154 16.99 12.23 8.29
C ALA A 154 15.51 12.03 7.85
N PHE A 155 14.64 11.85 8.82
CA PHE A 155 13.19 11.70 8.67
C PHE A 155 12.53 12.90 7.95
N GLU A 156 13.17 14.05 8.03
CA GLU A 156 12.63 15.35 7.56
C GLU A 156 12.30 15.41 6.06
N ARG A 157 12.88 14.52 5.25
CA ARG A 157 12.67 14.55 3.78
C ARG A 157 11.32 14.04 3.31
N TYR A 158 10.52 13.41 4.18
CA TYR A 158 9.24 12.79 3.80
C TYR A 158 8.02 13.67 4.05
N GLN A 159 8.18 14.83 4.69
CA GLN A 159 7.08 15.74 5.00
C GLN A 159 6.65 16.62 3.81
N ASN A 160 7.38 16.58 2.70
CA ASN A 160 7.18 17.42 1.52
C ASN A 160 7.01 16.61 0.21
N LEU A 161 6.29 15.52 0.26
CA LEU A 161 5.91 14.76 -0.96
C LEU A 161 4.68 15.34 -1.63
#